data_68c6079524ad81768057aaf6e329f20b
#
_entry.id   68c6079524ad81768057aaf6e329f20b
#
_cell.length_a   1.000
_cell.length_b   1.000
_cell.length_c   1.000
_cell.angle_alpha   90.00
_cell.angle_beta   90.00
_cell.angle_gamma   90.00
#
_symmetry.space_group_name_H-M   'P 1'
#
loop_
_entity.id
_entity.type
_entity.pdbx_description
1 polymer ?
#
loop_
_entity_poly.entity_id
_entity_poly.type
_entity_poly.pdbx_seq_one_letter_code
_entity_poly.pdbx_strand_id
1 'polypeptide(L)'
;LTVSLCARSISVPGAELVLRLPTIAPDPKTRVIVNCAGRTRSIIGTQSLVNAGLPNPVHALRNGTIGWTLAGQALEHGQARRFPETVEASQREQARRQARSVADHAGVKRIPLARLAELAQPDRTVYRFDVRTPEQYRSGHLPDFLSAPGGQLVQETEMNAPVRGARILLVDDDGVRADMTASWLAQMAWEVVVVDGVTAADFTVSGDAPRALPVAALRPEQRISAQQLQRWLQADDGTVVLDVALSARYVAGHVPGAWFVLRSEIAAAARRFPSATRFVITCGSALLAQFAVPDLQALVSQPVFLLEGGNAAWSQAGLPLEKGETHLLSPRIDRYRRPYEGTDNAASAMQAYLDWEFGLVEQLGRDGTHGFFVI
;
A
#
# COMPACT_ATOMS: atom_id res chain seq x y z
N LEU A 1 9.98 2.87 6.07
CA LEU A 1 9.80 1.39 6.16
C LEU A 1 11.18 0.75 6.27
N THR A 2 11.48 0.08 7.38
CA THR A 2 12.73 -0.66 7.55
C THR A 2 12.64 -1.92 6.67
N VAL A 3 13.51 -2.01 5.66
CA VAL A 3 13.57 -3.19 4.79
C VAL A 3 14.33 -4.29 5.52
N SER A 4 13.65 -5.41 5.77
CA SER A 4 14.27 -6.63 6.32
C SER A 4 14.56 -7.61 5.18
N LEU A 5 15.81 -8.00 5.01
CA LEU A 5 16.28 -8.84 3.91
C LEU A 5 16.93 -10.13 4.45
N CYS A 6 16.80 -11.23 3.73
CA CYS A 6 17.70 -12.36 3.91
C CYS A 6 19.14 -11.93 3.58
N ALA A 7 20.13 -12.58 4.17
CA ALA A 7 21.54 -12.23 3.99
C ALA A 7 21.92 -12.10 2.51
N ARG A 8 22.57 -11.00 2.14
CA ARG A 8 23.05 -10.68 0.78
C ARG A 8 21.97 -10.52 -0.29
N SER A 9 20.67 -10.48 0.06
CA SER A 9 19.63 -10.27 -0.95
C SER A 9 19.59 -8.83 -1.47
N ILE A 10 19.06 -8.68 -2.68
CA ILE A 10 18.86 -7.39 -3.37
C ILE A 10 17.35 -7.16 -3.46
N SER A 11 16.89 -5.96 -3.15
CA SER A 11 15.48 -5.60 -3.27
C SER A 11 15.12 -5.36 -4.73
N VAL A 12 14.23 -6.20 -5.27
CA VAL A 12 13.70 -6.09 -6.63
C VAL A 12 12.19 -6.28 -6.57
N PRO A 13 11.37 -5.25 -6.82
CA PRO A 13 9.92 -5.38 -6.94
C PRO A 13 9.53 -6.39 -8.01
N GLY A 14 8.42 -7.13 -7.83
CA GLY A 14 8.05 -8.25 -8.70
C GLY A 14 7.98 -7.90 -10.19
N ALA A 15 7.44 -6.74 -10.55
CA ALA A 15 7.35 -6.30 -11.94
C ALA A 15 8.72 -5.92 -12.56
N GLU A 16 9.73 -5.63 -11.74
CA GLU A 16 11.09 -5.29 -12.20
C GLU A 16 11.93 -6.55 -12.52
N LEU A 17 11.51 -7.74 -12.09
CA LEU A 17 12.35 -8.95 -12.14
C LEU A 17 12.80 -9.29 -13.56
N VAL A 18 11.88 -9.36 -14.52
CA VAL A 18 12.19 -9.73 -15.91
C VAL A 18 13.12 -8.71 -16.57
N LEU A 19 12.93 -7.43 -16.27
CA LEU A 19 13.77 -6.34 -16.78
C LEU A 19 15.18 -6.34 -16.17
N ARG A 20 15.28 -6.60 -14.84
CA ARG A 20 16.51 -6.36 -14.08
C ARG A 20 17.39 -7.59 -13.88
N LEU A 21 16.81 -8.79 -13.90
CA LEU A 21 17.56 -10.00 -13.60
C LEU A 21 18.78 -10.23 -14.52
N PRO A 22 18.72 -9.99 -15.83
CA PRO A 22 19.91 -10.17 -16.70
C PRO A 22 21.10 -9.29 -16.30
N THR A 23 20.84 -8.10 -15.74
CA THR A 23 21.90 -7.22 -15.21
C THR A 23 22.42 -7.68 -13.84
N ILE A 24 21.53 -8.25 -13.00
CA ILE A 24 21.88 -8.69 -11.63
C ILE A 24 22.61 -10.03 -11.65
N ALA A 25 22.21 -10.96 -12.52
CA ALA A 25 22.73 -12.30 -12.64
C ALA A 25 23.01 -12.65 -14.12
N PRO A 26 24.05 -12.05 -14.74
CA PRO A 26 24.33 -12.20 -16.16
C PRO A 26 24.80 -13.61 -16.57
N ASP A 27 25.39 -14.37 -15.65
CA ASP A 27 25.74 -15.76 -15.93
C ASP A 27 24.49 -16.65 -15.83
N PRO A 28 24.09 -17.33 -16.92
CA PRO A 28 22.91 -18.20 -16.94
C PRO A 28 22.99 -19.39 -15.99
N LYS A 29 24.17 -19.73 -15.47
CA LYS A 29 24.35 -20.77 -14.45
C LYS A 29 24.08 -20.27 -13.03
N THR A 30 24.00 -18.96 -12.83
CA THR A 30 23.69 -18.38 -11.52
C THR A 30 22.32 -18.82 -11.06
N ARG A 31 22.26 -19.51 -9.92
CA ARG A 31 20.99 -19.87 -9.29
C ARG A 31 20.35 -18.63 -8.66
N VAL A 32 19.12 -18.36 -9.05
CA VAL A 32 18.33 -17.22 -8.56
C VAL A 32 17.30 -17.71 -7.56
N ILE A 33 17.29 -17.12 -6.37
CA ILE A 33 16.30 -17.40 -5.34
C ILE A 33 15.46 -16.16 -5.13
N VAL A 34 14.19 -16.23 -5.52
CA VAL A 34 13.23 -15.14 -5.34
C VAL A 34 12.63 -15.24 -3.94
N ASN A 35 12.66 -14.15 -3.20
CA ASN A 35 12.20 -14.07 -1.81
C ASN A 35 11.15 -12.97 -1.63
N CYS A 36 10.20 -13.21 -0.74
CA CYS A 36 9.29 -12.18 -0.22
C CYS A 36 9.04 -12.40 1.28
N ALA A 37 8.07 -11.73 1.87
CA ALA A 37 7.76 -11.90 3.29
C ALA A 37 7.21 -13.30 3.64
N GLY A 38 6.26 -13.79 2.86
CA GLY A 38 5.64 -15.12 3.00
C GLY A 38 5.84 -15.97 1.74
N ARG A 39 4.79 -16.14 0.94
CA ARG A 39 4.80 -17.05 -0.21
C ARG A 39 4.43 -16.39 -1.53
N THR A 40 3.33 -15.66 -1.59
CA THR A 40 2.63 -15.26 -2.83
C THR A 40 3.52 -14.50 -3.80
N ARG A 41 4.15 -13.41 -3.38
CA ARG A 41 5.00 -12.57 -4.26
C ARG A 41 6.23 -13.30 -4.80
N SER A 42 6.86 -14.17 -4.00
CA SER A 42 8.03 -14.93 -4.47
C SER A 42 7.64 -16.02 -5.47
N ILE A 43 6.47 -16.65 -5.29
CA ILE A 43 5.93 -17.64 -6.24
C ILE A 43 5.61 -16.94 -7.57
N ILE A 44 4.86 -15.83 -7.53
CA ILE A 44 4.52 -15.02 -8.73
C ILE A 44 5.79 -14.53 -9.44
N GLY A 45 6.76 -13.99 -8.67
CA GLY A 45 8.00 -13.49 -9.24
C GLY A 45 8.85 -14.61 -9.88
N THR A 46 8.94 -15.78 -9.24
CA THR A 46 9.62 -16.95 -9.81
C THR A 46 8.93 -17.40 -11.10
N GLN A 47 7.60 -17.53 -11.09
CA GLN A 47 6.86 -17.95 -12.26
C GLN A 47 6.95 -16.91 -13.40
N SER A 48 6.99 -15.63 -13.08
CA SER A 48 7.23 -14.56 -14.07
C SER A 48 8.55 -14.75 -14.82
N LEU A 49 9.61 -15.10 -14.11
CA LEU A 49 10.93 -15.36 -14.71
C LEU A 49 10.92 -16.63 -15.59
N VAL A 50 10.23 -17.68 -15.12
CA VAL A 50 10.07 -18.93 -15.88
C VAL A 50 9.26 -18.68 -17.15
N ASN A 51 8.11 -18.01 -17.05
CA ASN A 51 7.24 -17.71 -18.20
C ASN A 51 7.97 -16.82 -19.24
N ALA A 52 8.80 -15.90 -18.78
CA ALA A 52 9.63 -15.05 -19.66
C ALA A 52 10.82 -15.80 -20.30
N GLY A 53 11.03 -17.08 -19.95
CA GLY A 53 12.09 -17.90 -20.52
C GLY A 53 13.51 -17.48 -20.14
N LEU A 54 13.72 -16.96 -18.91
CA LEU A 54 15.05 -16.64 -18.44
C LEU A 54 15.88 -17.92 -18.24
N PRO A 55 17.17 -17.91 -18.65
CA PRO A 55 17.97 -19.14 -18.68
C PRO A 55 18.44 -19.60 -17.30
N ASN A 56 18.39 -18.75 -16.29
CA ASN A 56 18.87 -19.04 -14.95
C ASN A 56 18.00 -20.10 -14.24
N PRO A 57 18.56 -20.99 -13.44
CA PRO A 57 17.78 -21.83 -12.50
C PRO A 57 17.09 -20.94 -11.45
N VAL A 58 15.75 -20.84 -11.47
CA VAL A 58 14.97 -19.94 -10.60
C VAL A 58 14.19 -20.75 -9.57
N HIS A 59 14.21 -20.31 -8.33
CA HIS A 59 13.51 -20.93 -7.20
C HIS A 59 12.85 -19.87 -6.33
N ALA A 60 11.66 -20.19 -5.78
CA ALA A 60 11.07 -19.39 -4.71
C ALA A 60 11.61 -19.87 -3.35
N LEU A 61 12.00 -18.92 -2.47
CA LEU A 61 12.35 -19.28 -1.09
C LEU A 61 11.08 -19.75 -0.36
N ARG A 62 11.10 -20.99 0.12
CA ARG A 62 9.97 -21.57 0.83
C ARG A 62 9.59 -20.71 2.03
N ASN A 63 8.35 -20.25 2.08
CA ASN A 63 7.77 -19.41 3.13
C ASN A 63 8.49 -18.07 3.37
N GLY A 64 9.34 -17.63 2.44
CA GLY A 64 9.96 -16.31 2.45
C GLY A 64 10.75 -15.96 3.70
N THR A 65 10.75 -14.69 4.12
CA THR A 65 11.41 -14.23 5.35
C THR A 65 10.76 -14.81 6.62
N ILE A 66 9.48 -15.14 6.59
CA ILE A 66 8.81 -15.85 7.69
C ILE A 66 9.46 -17.23 7.89
N GLY A 67 9.56 -18.03 6.82
CA GLY A 67 10.21 -19.34 6.89
C GLY A 67 11.68 -19.25 7.27
N TRP A 68 12.41 -18.24 6.80
CA TRP A 68 13.79 -17.95 7.18
C TRP A 68 13.92 -17.71 8.70
N THR A 69 13.04 -16.87 9.26
CA THR A 69 13.01 -16.58 10.70
C THR A 69 12.61 -17.79 11.54
N LEU A 70 11.57 -18.54 11.11
CA LEU A 70 11.13 -19.77 11.80
C LEU A 70 12.20 -20.87 11.79
N ALA A 71 13.09 -20.88 10.78
CA ALA A 71 14.26 -21.75 10.73
C ALA A 71 15.44 -21.25 11.58
N GLY A 72 15.25 -20.23 12.42
CA GLY A 72 16.28 -19.68 13.31
C GLY A 72 17.33 -18.83 12.60
N GLN A 73 17.07 -18.40 11.35
CA GLN A 73 18.01 -17.60 10.59
C GLN A 73 17.76 -16.09 10.85
N ALA A 74 18.84 -15.31 10.90
CA ALA A 74 18.77 -13.86 11.11
C ALA A 74 18.42 -13.10 9.82
N LEU A 75 17.66 -12.03 9.97
CA LEU A 75 17.40 -11.05 8.92
C LEU A 75 18.35 -9.86 9.07
N GLU A 76 18.77 -9.29 7.95
CA GLU A 76 19.47 -8.01 7.92
C GLU A 76 18.42 -6.88 7.88
N HIS A 77 18.57 -5.89 8.75
CA HIS A 77 17.66 -4.73 8.85
C HIS A 77 18.33 -3.46 8.33
N GLY A 78 17.50 -2.52 7.85
CA GLY A 78 17.98 -1.20 7.40
C GLY A 78 18.82 -1.24 6.12
N GLN A 79 18.73 -2.30 5.32
CA GLN A 79 19.50 -2.44 4.10
C GLN A 79 18.91 -1.60 2.96
N ALA A 80 19.79 -0.98 2.16
CA ALA A 80 19.44 -0.17 1.00
C ALA A 80 19.82 -0.85 -0.34
N ARG A 81 20.22 -2.14 -0.32
CA ARG A 81 20.58 -2.87 -1.54
C ARG A 81 19.36 -3.02 -2.44
N ARG A 82 19.42 -2.42 -3.63
CA ARG A 82 18.37 -2.48 -4.64
C ARG A 82 18.98 -2.77 -6.03
N PHE A 83 18.12 -3.06 -6.97
CA PHE A 83 18.49 -3.30 -8.36
C PHE A 83 19.16 -2.08 -9.01
N PRO A 84 20.03 -2.27 -10.03
CA PRO A 84 20.60 -1.20 -10.83
C PRO A 84 19.49 -0.43 -11.59
N GLU A 85 19.57 0.88 -11.63
CA GLU A 85 18.57 1.70 -12.34
C GLU A 85 18.69 1.62 -13.85
N THR A 86 19.91 1.48 -14.34
CA THR A 86 20.21 1.36 -15.79
C THR A 86 20.18 -0.09 -16.23
N VAL A 87 19.61 -0.33 -17.40
CA VAL A 87 19.64 -1.59 -18.14
C VAL A 87 20.14 -1.32 -19.55
N GLU A 88 21.07 -2.12 -20.04
CA GLU A 88 21.58 -2.03 -21.40
C GLU A 88 20.46 -2.15 -22.43
N ALA A 89 20.57 -1.39 -23.54
CA ALA A 89 19.53 -1.32 -24.57
C ALA A 89 19.18 -2.69 -25.15
N SER A 90 20.19 -3.53 -25.40
CA SER A 90 20.02 -4.90 -25.92
C SER A 90 19.26 -5.80 -24.93
N GLN A 91 19.57 -5.71 -23.63
CA GLN A 91 18.90 -6.46 -22.57
C GLN A 91 17.46 -6.00 -22.41
N ARG A 92 17.21 -4.68 -22.45
CA ARG A 92 15.85 -4.11 -22.41
C ARG A 92 15.00 -4.61 -23.56
N GLU A 93 15.54 -4.60 -24.79
CA GLU A 93 14.81 -5.08 -25.96
C GLU A 93 14.54 -6.59 -25.91
N GLN A 94 15.46 -7.37 -25.38
CA GLN A 94 15.22 -8.80 -25.14
C GLN A 94 14.12 -9.00 -24.08
N ALA A 95 14.19 -8.32 -22.94
CA ALA A 95 13.17 -8.41 -21.89
C ALA A 95 11.79 -7.99 -22.41
N ARG A 96 11.73 -6.95 -23.26
CA ARG A 96 10.51 -6.49 -23.92
C ARG A 96 9.88 -7.58 -24.79
N ARG A 97 10.67 -8.26 -25.64
CA ARG A 97 10.17 -9.37 -26.46
C ARG A 97 9.65 -10.52 -25.60
N GLN A 98 10.37 -10.87 -24.54
CA GLN A 98 9.97 -11.93 -23.61
C GLN A 98 8.66 -11.58 -22.87
N ALA A 99 8.58 -10.39 -22.30
CA ALA A 99 7.37 -9.91 -21.60
C ALA A 99 6.15 -9.85 -22.53
N ARG A 100 6.36 -9.37 -23.76
CA ARG A 100 5.32 -9.31 -24.79
C ARG A 100 4.78 -10.69 -25.14
N SER A 101 5.67 -11.67 -25.32
CA SER A 101 5.28 -13.06 -25.57
C SER A 101 4.44 -13.64 -24.43
N VAL A 102 4.80 -13.37 -23.18
CA VAL A 102 4.02 -13.80 -22.00
C VAL A 102 2.64 -13.14 -21.97
N ALA A 103 2.58 -11.84 -22.23
CA ALA A 103 1.31 -11.11 -22.25
C ALA A 103 0.41 -11.54 -23.40
N ASP A 104 0.96 -11.83 -24.58
CA ASP A 104 0.20 -12.38 -25.72
C ASP A 104 -0.38 -13.74 -25.40
N HIS A 105 0.38 -14.61 -24.73
CA HIS A 105 -0.10 -15.91 -24.28
C HIS A 105 -1.25 -15.80 -23.26
N ALA A 106 -1.23 -14.77 -22.42
CA ALA A 106 -2.31 -14.44 -21.50
C ALA A 106 -3.51 -13.72 -22.16
N GLY A 107 -3.46 -13.44 -23.47
CA GLY A 107 -4.53 -12.76 -24.20
C GLY A 107 -4.63 -11.26 -23.95
N VAL A 108 -3.55 -10.62 -23.47
CA VAL A 108 -3.49 -9.18 -23.19
C VAL A 108 -3.65 -8.38 -24.47
N LYS A 109 -4.55 -7.41 -24.45
CA LYS A 109 -4.74 -6.45 -25.55
C LYS A 109 -3.84 -5.23 -25.38
N ARG A 110 -3.45 -4.62 -26.51
CA ARG A 110 -2.67 -3.37 -26.54
C ARG A 110 -3.33 -2.33 -27.42
N ILE A 111 -3.13 -1.08 -27.05
CA ILE A 111 -3.55 0.05 -27.88
C ILE A 111 -2.44 1.10 -27.88
N PRO A 112 -2.23 1.83 -28.96
CA PRO A 112 -1.35 3.00 -28.96
C PRO A 112 -1.96 4.14 -28.13
N LEU A 113 -1.08 4.97 -27.53
CA LEU A 113 -1.48 6.12 -26.72
C LEU A 113 -2.50 7.03 -27.42
N ALA A 114 -2.32 7.26 -28.75
CA ALA A 114 -3.24 8.09 -29.53
C ALA A 114 -4.70 7.61 -29.56
N ARG A 115 -4.92 6.32 -29.27
CA ARG A 115 -6.27 5.71 -29.20
C ARG A 115 -6.82 5.56 -27.80
N LEU A 116 -6.12 6.07 -26.78
CA LEU A 116 -6.53 5.96 -25.38
C LEU A 116 -7.97 6.48 -25.15
N ALA A 117 -8.34 7.57 -25.83
CA ALA A 117 -9.67 8.16 -25.71
C ALA A 117 -10.81 7.22 -26.16
N GLU A 118 -10.54 6.27 -27.05
CA GLU A 118 -11.54 5.29 -27.53
C GLU A 118 -11.97 4.31 -26.42
N LEU A 119 -11.18 4.16 -25.36
CA LEU A 119 -11.49 3.29 -24.22
C LEU A 119 -12.29 4.00 -23.12
N ALA A 120 -12.55 5.30 -23.25
CA ALA A 120 -13.43 6.03 -22.35
C ALA A 120 -14.89 5.61 -22.61
N GLN A 121 -15.48 4.91 -21.64
CA GLN A 121 -16.88 4.49 -21.68
C GLN A 121 -17.61 5.12 -20.49
N PRO A 122 -18.66 5.94 -20.72
CA PRO A 122 -19.34 6.68 -19.64
C PRO A 122 -20.02 5.77 -18.61
N ASP A 123 -20.42 4.58 -19.03
CA ASP A 123 -21.19 3.60 -18.25
C ASP A 123 -20.32 2.50 -17.63
N ARG A 124 -18.99 2.63 -17.75
CA ARG A 124 -18.05 1.62 -17.25
C ARG A 124 -16.91 2.21 -16.44
N THR A 125 -16.61 1.61 -15.29
CA THR A 125 -15.43 1.96 -14.50
C THR A 125 -14.15 1.59 -15.26
N VAL A 126 -13.24 2.54 -15.40
CA VAL A 126 -11.93 2.35 -16.01
C VAL A 126 -10.85 2.87 -15.06
N TYR A 127 -9.96 1.98 -14.65
CA TYR A 127 -8.77 2.33 -13.87
C TYR A 127 -7.57 2.53 -14.79
N ARG A 128 -6.75 3.52 -14.50
CA ARG A 128 -5.53 3.85 -15.25
C ARG A 128 -4.34 3.84 -14.31
N PHE A 129 -3.39 2.94 -14.53
CA PHE A 129 -2.23 2.78 -13.65
C PHE A 129 -0.91 2.87 -14.41
N ASP A 130 -0.01 3.65 -13.85
CA ASP A 130 1.41 3.62 -14.15
C ASP A 130 2.07 2.60 -13.24
N VAL A 131 2.63 1.54 -13.84
CA VAL A 131 3.17 0.38 -13.11
C VAL A 131 4.66 0.48 -12.83
N ARG A 132 5.28 1.61 -13.16
CA ARG A 132 6.69 1.91 -12.87
C ARG A 132 6.91 2.14 -11.36
N THR A 133 8.15 2.46 -10.99
CA THR A 133 8.46 2.81 -9.60
C THR A 133 7.81 4.15 -9.21
N PRO A 134 7.50 4.37 -7.92
CA PRO A 134 6.94 5.63 -7.45
C PRO A 134 7.84 6.85 -7.75
N GLU A 135 9.15 6.65 -7.78
CA GLU A 135 10.13 7.69 -8.11
C GLU A 135 10.01 8.10 -9.59
N GLN A 136 9.90 7.11 -10.50
CA GLN A 136 9.70 7.37 -11.93
C GLN A 136 8.35 8.05 -12.19
N TYR A 137 7.29 7.60 -11.52
CA TYR A 137 5.98 8.25 -11.59
C TYR A 137 6.04 9.73 -11.19
N ARG A 138 6.67 10.05 -10.05
CA ARG A 138 6.79 11.46 -9.59
C ARG A 138 7.64 12.31 -10.51
N SER A 139 8.64 11.75 -11.17
CA SER A 139 9.45 12.49 -12.14
C SER A 139 8.71 12.80 -13.43
N GLY A 140 7.75 11.96 -13.82
CA GLY A 140 6.88 12.18 -14.98
C GLY A 140 5.92 11.03 -15.20
N HIS A 141 4.63 11.34 -15.46
CA HIS A 141 3.58 10.35 -15.74
C HIS A 141 2.55 10.87 -16.74
N LEU A 142 1.72 9.98 -17.28
CA LEU A 142 0.59 10.37 -18.13
C LEU A 142 -0.52 11.05 -17.29
N PRO A 143 -1.22 12.05 -17.83
CA PRO A 143 -2.42 12.61 -17.20
C PRO A 143 -3.42 11.51 -16.85
N ASP A 144 -4.08 11.62 -15.69
CA ASP A 144 -5.11 10.71 -15.17
C ASP A 144 -4.65 9.28 -14.87
N PHE A 145 -3.35 8.97 -14.97
CA PHE A 145 -2.80 7.71 -14.50
C PHE A 145 -2.36 7.82 -13.03
N LEU A 146 -2.66 6.79 -12.24
CA LEU A 146 -2.29 6.71 -10.83
C LEU A 146 -1.07 5.78 -10.68
N SER A 147 -0.21 6.09 -9.73
CA SER A 147 0.92 5.21 -9.40
C SER A 147 0.43 3.92 -8.74
N ALA A 148 0.71 2.79 -9.38
CA ALA A 148 0.47 1.46 -8.83
C ALA A 148 1.55 0.49 -9.31
N PRO A 149 2.73 0.44 -8.64
CA PRO A 149 3.82 -0.45 -9.04
C PRO A 149 3.34 -1.87 -9.29
N GLY A 150 3.67 -2.44 -10.48
CA GLY A 150 2.98 -3.60 -11.01
C GLY A 150 2.95 -4.82 -10.09
N GLY A 151 4.06 -5.11 -9.38
CA GLY A 151 4.09 -6.22 -8.42
C GLY A 151 3.16 -6.00 -7.22
N GLN A 152 2.96 -4.77 -6.79
CA GLN A 152 2.03 -4.40 -5.73
C GLN A 152 0.59 -4.42 -6.25
N LEU A 153 0.36 -3.91 -7.45
CA LEU A 153 -0.96 -3.94 -8.09
C LEU A 153 -1.51 -5.35 -8.23
N VAL A 154 -0.69 -6.32 -8.66
CA VAL A 154 -1.09 -7.73 -8.76
C VAL A 154 -1.43 -8.32 -7.38
N GLN A 155 -0.65 -8.00 -6.35
CA GLN A 155 -0.88 -8.52 -5.00
C GLN A 155 -2.10 -7.92 -4.31
N GLU A 156 -2.37 -6.65 -4.52
CA GLU A 156 -3.39 -5.86 -3.81
C GLU A 156 -4.33 -5.19 -4.84
N THR A 157 -4.77 -5.97 -5.84
CA THR A 157 -5.59 -5.43 -6.93
C THR A 157 -6.84 -4.75 -6.40
N GLU A 158 -7.52 -5.36 -5.44
CA GLU A 158 -8.75 -4.83 -4.82
C GLU A 158 -8.55 -3.51 -4.06
N MET A 159 -7.34 -3.24 -3.60
CA MET A 159 -6.99 -1.96 -2.94
C MET A 159 -6.86 -0.81 -3.94
N ASN A 160 -6.49 -1.13 -5.18
CA ASN A 160 -6.30 -0.15 -6.25
C ASN A 160 -7.51 -0.09 -7.19
N ALA A 161 -8.10 -1.25 -7.50
CA ALA A 161 -9.23 -1.43 -8.40
C ALA A 161 -10.36 -2.20 -7.71
N PRO A 162 -11.11 -1.57 -6.77
CA PRO A 162 -12.13 -2.26 -5.97
C PRO A 162 -13.39 -2.67 -6.75
N VAL A 163 -13.64 -2.12 -7.95
CA VAL A 163 -14.80 -2.48 -8.77
C VAL A 163 -14.47 -3.67 -9.65
N ARG A 164 -14.96 -4.86 -9.27
CA ARG A 164 -14.79 -6.08 -10.08
C ARG A 164 -15.51 -5.93 -11.43
N GLY A 165 -14.87 -6.40 -12.50
CA GLY A 165 -15.38 -6.24 -13.87
C GLY A 165 -15.04 -4.89 -14.52
N ALA A 166 -14.38 -3.97 -13.80
CA ALA A 166 -13.82 -2.77 -14.40
C ALA A 166 -12.73 -3.12 -15.42
N ARG A 167 -12.45 -2.17 -16.31
CA ARG A 167 -11.30 -2.24 -17.21
C ARG A 167 -10.08 -1.62 -16.55
N ILE A 168 -8.92 -2.25 -16.70
CA ILE A 168 -7.64 -1.74 -16.19
C ILE A 168 -6.74 -1.38 -17.37
N LEU A 169 -6.26 -0.15 -17.41
CA LEU A 169 -5.29 0.35 -18.37
C LEU A 169 -3.94 0.47 -17.69
N LEU A 170 -2.90 -0.12 -18.28
CA LEU A 170 -1.55 -0.09 -17.74
C LEU A 170 -0.59 0.65 -18.66
N VAL A 171 0.35 1.38 -18.10
CA VAL A 171 1.42 2.06 -18.81
C VAL A 171 2.77 1.86 -18.12
N ASP A 172 3.81 1.77 -18.92
CA ASP A 172 5.23 1.91 -18.55
C ASP A 172 6.00 2.62 -19.67
N ASP A 173 7.32 2.69 -19.56
CA ASP A 173 8.22 3.29 -20.55
C ASP A 173 9.19 2.29 -21.21
N ASP A 174 9.08 1.02 -20.86
CA ASP A 174 9.99 -0.03 -21.39
C ASP A 174 9.26 -1.18 -22.09
N GLY A 175 7.93 -1.30 -21.92
CA GLY A 175 7.12 -2.37 -22.47
C GLY A 175 7.40 -3.74 -21.83
N VAL A 176 7.92 -3.77 -20.60
CA VAL A 176 8.20 -4.99 -19.83
C VAL A 176 7.30 -5.10 -18.63
N ARG A 177 7.27 -4.05 -17.81
CA ARG A 177 6.54 -4.05 -16.52
C ARG A 177 5.03 -4.07 -16.74
N ALA A 178 4.53 -3.30 -17.71
CA ALA A 178 3.12 -3.27 -18.05
C ALA A 178 2.66 -4.62 -18.62
N ASP A 179 3.41 -5.21 -19.56
CA ASP A 179 3.08 -6.51 -20.15
C ASP A 179 3.11 -7.63 -19.10
N MET A 180 4.15 -7.69 -18.25
CA MET A 180 4.23 -8.70 -17.17
C MET A 180 3.12 -8.52 -16.13
N THR A 181 2.79 -7.28 -15.72
CA THR A 181 1.70 -7.01 -14.81
C THR A 181 0.34 -7.39 -15.42
N ALA A 182 0.13 -7.01 -16.69
CA ALA A 182 -1.08 -7.32 -17.43
C ALA A 182 -1.31 -8.83 -17.57
N SER A 183 -0.24 -9.61 -17.80
CA SER A 183 -0.36 -11.07 -17.90
C SER A 183 -0.93 -11.71 -16.63
N TRP A 184 -0.55 -11.23 -15.46
CA TRP A 184 -1.09 -11.70 -14.18
C TRP A 184 -2.52 -11.23 -13.94
N LEU A 185 -2.84 -9.98 -14.25
CA LEU A 185 -4.21 -9.47 -14.12
C LEU A 185 -5.17 -10.16 -15.08
N ALA A 186 -4.74 -10.48 -16.30
CA ALA A 186 -5.53 -11.26 -17.24
C ALA A 186 -5.82 -12.66 -16.69
N GLN A 187 -4.81 -13.36 -16.15
CA GLN A 187 -4.96 -14.65 -15.48
C GLN A 187 -5.89 -14.59 -14.26
N MET A 188 -6.03 -13.42 -13.62
CA MET A 188 -6.99 -13.15 -12.55
C MET A 188 -8.36 -12.70 -13.08
N ALA A 189 -8.65 -12.94 -14.38
CA ALA A 189 -9.91 -12.62 -15.06
C ALA A 189 -10.25 -11.11 -15.10
N TRP A 190 -9.25 -10.24 -15.07
CA TRP A 190 -9.44 -8.80 -15.32
C TRP A 190 -9.42 -8.50 -16.82
N GLU A 191 -10.27 -7.60 -17.26
CA GLU A 191 -10.09 -6.98 -18.56
C GLU A 191 -8.98 -5.92 -18.48
N VAL A 192 -7.81 -6.30 -18.96
CA VAL A 192 -6.62 -5.45 -18.92
C VAL A 192 -6.16 -5.07 -20.32
N VAL A 193 -5.74 -3.83 -20.50
CA VAL A 193 -5.19 -3.31 -21.75
C VAL A 193 -3.90 -2.55 -21.45
N VAL A 194 -2.85 -2.82 -22.20
CA VAL A 194 -1.59 -2.08 -22.11
C VAL A 194 -1.60 -0.93 -23.12
N VAL A 195 -1.24 0.27 -22.65
CA VAL A 195 -1.00 1.44 -23.51
C VAL A 195 0.43 1.32 -24.05
N ASP A 196 0.54 0.99 -25.31
CA ASP A 196 1.82 0.69 -25.98
C ASP A 196 2.40 1.92 -26.69
N GLY A 197 3.71 1.92 -26.90
CA GLY A 197 4.41 2.98 -27.64
C GLY A 197 4.58 4.28 -26.87
N VAL A 198 4.41 4.27 -25.55
CA VAL A 198 4.65 5.43 -24.70
C VAL A 198 6.16 5.66 -24.54
N THR A 199 6.56 6.91 -24.63
CA THR A 199 7.94 7.37 -24.49
C THR A 199 8.09 8.33 -23.32
N ALA A 200 9.32 8.61 -22.92
CA ALA A 200 9.58 9.58 -21.85
C ALA A 200 8.99 10.98 -22.10
N ALA A 201 8.83 11.38 -23.38
CA ALA A 201 8.26 12.67 -23.76
C ALA A 201 6.75 12.75 -23.52
N ASP A 202 6.06 11.64 -23.41
CA ASP A 202 4.60 11.58 -23.19
C ASP A 202 4.24 11.80 -21.70
N PHE A 203 5.18 11.60 -20.79
CA PHE A 203 4.99 11.77 -19.34
C PHE A 203 5.09 13.25 -18.95
N THR A 204 4.01 13.98 -19.18
CA THR A 204 3.96 15.45 -19.08
C THR A 204 3.54 15.99 -17.73
N VAL A 205 3.01 15.16 -16.83
CA VAL A 205 2.61 15.52 -15.46
C VAL A 205 3.66 15.04 -14.49
N SER A 206 4.00 15.83 -13.47
CA SER A 206 4.98 15.47 -12.42
C SER A 206 4.39 15.63 -11.02
N GLY A 207 4.99 14.99 -10.04
CA GLY A 207 4.54 14.98 -8.65
C GLY A 207 3.57 13.84 -8.35
N ASP A 208 2.98 13.85 -7.16
CA ASP A 208 1.96 12.87 -6.78
C ASP A 208 0.60 13.29 -7.36
N ALA A 209 -0.21 12.32 -7.77
CA ALA A 209 -1.58 12.60 -8.22
C ALA A 209 -2.38 13.29 -7.10
N PRO A 210 -3.09 14.39 -7.39
CA PRO A 210 -3.91 15.06 -6.40
C PRO A 210 -5.01 14.11 -5.93
N ARG A 211 -5.04 13.80 -4.64
CA ARG A 211 -6.15 13.06 -4.02
C ARG A 211 -7.18 14.06 -3.53
N ALA A 212 -8.35 14.05 -4.13
CA ALA A 212 -9.51 14.69 -3.54
C ALA A 212 -9.85 13.93 -2.25
N LEU A 213 -9.45 14.47 -1.11
CA LEU A 213 -9.81 13.91 0.18
C LEU A 213 -11.20 14.40 0.57
N PRO A 214 -12.08 13.54 1.09
CA PRO A 214 -13.37 13.97 1.59
C PRO A 214 -13.18 14.96 2.74
N VAL A 215 -13.99 16.02 2.75
CA VAL A 215 -13.95 17.07 3.78
C VAL A 215 -15.30 17.12 4.49
N ALA A 216 -15.27 17.10 5.83
CA ALA A 216 -16.48 17.30 6.63
C ALA A 216 -16.85 18.80 6.64
N ALA A 217 -18.16 19.07 6.59
CA ALA A 217 -18.70 20.43 6.71
C ALA A 217 -18.64 20.89 8.18
N LEU A 218 -17.48 21.34 8.62
CA LEU A 218 -17.27 21.93 9.94
C LEU A 218 -17.29 23.45 9.87
N ARG A 219 -17.95 24.08 10.83
CA ARG A 219 -17.90 25.53 10.98
C ARG A 219 -16.48 25.98 11.37
N PRO A 220 -16.02 27.17 10.95
CA PRO A 220 -14.69 27.65 11.28
C PRO A 220 -14.39 27.67 12.78
N GLU A 221 -15.34 28.04 13.62
CA GLU A 221 -15.22 28.10 15.07
C GLU A 221 -15.07 26.73 15.75
N GLN A 222 -15.34 25.65 15.03
CA GLN A 222 -15.08 24.27 15.51
C GLN A 222 -13.64 23.82 15.28
N ARG A 223 -12.82 24.63 14.65
CA ARG A 223 -11.40 24.33 14.41
C ARG A 223 -10.53 25.12 15.38
N ILE A 224 -9.58 24.43 16.04
CA ILE A 224 -8.64 25.06 16.96
C ILE A 224 -7.20 24.71 16.56
N SER A 225 -6.29 25.64 16.84
CA SER A 225 -4.86 25.41 16.66
C SER A 225 -4.27 24.60 17.82
N ALA A 226 -3.05 24.06 17.59
CA ALA A 226 -2.28 23.37 18.62
C ALA A 226 -2.00 24.28 19.84
N GLN A 227 -1.71 25.56 19.63
CA GLN A 227 -1.48 26.54 20.68
C GLN A 227 -2.75 26.81 21.50
N GLN A 228 -3.92 26.82 20.86
CA GLN A 228 -5.18 26.98 21.57
C GLN A 228 -5.45 25.77 22.46
N LEU A 229 -5.26 24.55 21.92
CA LEU A 229 -5.40 23.33 22.73
C LEU A 229 -4.41 23.30 23.90
N GLN A 230 -3.15 23.67 23.66
CA GLN A 230 -2.13 23.74 24.72
C GLN A 230 -2.57 24.64 25.88
N ARG A 231 -3.11 25.85 25.57
CA ARG A 231 -3.62 26.77 26.63
C ARG A 231 -4.74 26.13 27.42
N TRP A 232 -5.66 25.43 26.78
CA TRP A 232 -6.77 24.76 27.47
C TRP A 232 -6.29 23.61 28.38
N LEU A 233 -5.34 22.82 27.90
CA LEU A 233 -4.75 21.73 28.70
C LEU A 233 -3.96 22.27 29.92
N GLN A 234 -3.25 23.39 29.74
CA GLN A 234 -2.52 24.04 30.83
C GLN A 234 -3.43 24.68 31.87
N ALA A 235 -4.62 25.13 31.48
CA ALA A 235 -5.61 25.70 32.39
C ALA A 235 -6.36 24.65 33.22
N ASP A 236 -6.26 23.37 32.84
CA ASP A 236 -6.94 22.22 33.46
C ASP A 236 -8.44 22.48 33.68
N ASP A 237 -9.08 23.05 32.66
CA ASP A 237 -10.44 23.57 32.70
C ASP A 237 -11.50 22.54 32.26
N GLY A 238 -11.19 21.24 32.36
CA GLY A 238 -12.09 20.15 31.99
C GLY A 238 -12.14 19.86 30.49
N THR A 239 -11.11 20.25 29.74
CA THR A 239 -10.97 19.86 28.31
C THR A 239 -10.60 18.39 28.19
N VAL A 240 -11.38 17.62 27.43
CA VAL A 240 -11.11 16.21 27.11
C VAL A 240 -10.67 16.08 25.66
N VAL A 241 -9.51 15.46 25.43
CA VAL A 241 -8.99 15.16 24.07
C VAL A 241 -9.27 13.71 23.74
N LEU A 242 -9.95 13.47 22.61
CA LEU A 242 -10.24 12.14 22.06
C LEU A 242 -9.43 11.95 20.76
N ASP A 243 -8.57 10.96 20.73
CA ASP A 243 -7.76 10.62 19.57
C ASP A 243 -8.37 9.43 18.83
N VAL A 244 -8.84 9.67 17.60
CA VAL A 244 -9.44 8.66 16.71
C VAL A 244 -8.45 8.18 15.64
N ALA A 245 -7.15 8.35 15.85
CA ALA A 245 -6.13 7.77 14.98
C ALA A 245 -6.17 6.24 15.01
N LEU A 246 -5.50 5.60 14.05
CA LEU A 246 -5.22 4.16 14.18
C LEU A 246 -4.42 3.90 15.46
N SER A 247 -4.79 2.86 16.21
CA SER A 247 -4.18 2.54 17.51
C SER A 247 -2.66 2.49 17.48
N ALA A 248 -2.07 1.94 16.41
CA ALA A 248 -0.63 1.90 16.23
C ALA A 248 0.01 3.30 16.08
N ARG A 249 -0.73 4.28 15.53
CA ARG A 249 -0.28 5.67 15.42
C ARG A 249 -0.40 6.39 16.75
N TYR A 250 -1.49 6.15 17.47
CA TYR A 250 -1.68 6.67 18.82
C TYR A 250 -0.53 6.23 19.76
N VAL A 251 -0.23 4.94 19.78
CA VAL A 251 0.88 4.39 20.61
C VAL A 251 2.24 4.96 20.21
N ALA A 252 2.46 5.24 18.93
CA ALA A 252 3.70 5.85 18.46
C ALA A 252 3.87 7.32 18.88
N GLY A 253 2.75 8.05 19.07
CA GLY A 253 2.76 9.43 19.55
C GLY A 253 1.41 10.13 19.42
N HIS A 254 0.92 10.65 20.54
CA HIS A 254 -0.35 11.38 20.66
C HIS A 254 -0.20 12.63 21.52
N VAL A 255 -1.19 13.49 21.51
CA VAL A 255 -1.25 14.67 22.41
C VAL A 255 -1.26 14.18 23.86
N PRO A 256 -0.41 14.72 24.76
CA PRO A 256 -0.37 14.28 26.16
C PRO A 256 -1.75 14.34 26.83
N GLY A 257 -2.11 13.27 27.53
CA GLY A 257 -3.42 13.13 28.19
C GLY A 257 -4.60 12.86 27.25
N ALA A 258 -4.38 12.73 25.95
CA ALA A 258 -5.43 12.32 25.02
C ALA A 258 -5.86 10.86 25.24
N TRP A 259 -7.14 10.58 25.03
CA TRP A 259 -7.72 9.26 25.15
C TRP A 259 -7.93 8.62 23.79
N PHE A 260 -7.35 7.44 23.57
CA PHE A 260 -7.62 6.66 22.36
C PHE A 260 -9.05 6.13 22.35
N VAL A 261 -9.74 6.35 21.23
CA VAL A 261 -11.09 5.83 21.02
C VAL A 261 -11.33 5.44 19.56
N LEU A 262 -11.96 4.30 19.33
CA LEU A 262 -12.51 3.97 18.01
C LEU A 262 -13.67 4.91 17.69
N ARG A 263 -13.71 5.48 16.47
CA ARG A 263 -14.79 6.38 16.06
C ARG A 263 -16.18 5.76 16.28
N SER A 264 -16.32 4.46 16.04
CA SER A 264 -17.56 3.69 16.29
C SER A 264 -17.99 3.66 17.76
N GLU A 265 -17.08 3.90 18.70
CA GLU A 265 -17.33 3.86 20.14
C GLU A 265 -17.34 5.24 20.80
N ILE A 266 -17.24 6.32 20.01
CA ILE A 266 -17.10 7.69 20.51
C ILE A 266 -18.26 8.12 21.42
N ALA A 267 -19.48 7.61 21.18
CA ALA A 267 -20.64 7.86 22.00
C ALA A 267 -20.51 7.26 23.41
N ALA A 268 -19.95 6.05 23.50
CA ALA A 268 -19.72 5.38 24.78
C ALA A 268 -18.57 6.05 25.55
N ALA A 269 -17.54 6.48 24.83
CA ALA A 269 -16.40 7.19 25.39
C ALA A 269 -16.81 8.54 26.02
N ALA A 270 -17.62 9.34 25.33
CA ALA A 270 -18.06 10.64 25.83
C ALA A 270 -18.82 10.54 27.17
N ARG A 271 -19.62 9.51 27.36
CA ARG A 271 -20.35 9.27 28.65
C ARG A 271 -19.43 9.05 29.83
N ARG A 272 -18.15 8.75 29.63
CA ARG A 272 -17.17 8.58 30.71
C ARG A 272 -16.68 9.91 31.29
N PHE A 273 -16.99 11.03 30.64
CA PHE A 273 -16.56 12.37 31.01
C PHE A 273 -17.75 13.32 31.21
N PRO A 274 -18.61 13.04 32.19
CA PRO A 274 -19.83 13.86 32.41
C PRO A 274 -19.51 15.30 32.81
N SER A 275 -18.34 15.56 33.38
CA SER A 275 -17.87 16.88 33.81
C SER A 275 -17.00 17.57 32.77
N ALA A 276 -16.85 17.02 31.57
CA ALA A 276 -16.09 17.70 30.50
C ALA A 276 -16.75 19.05 30.19
N THR A 277 -15.94 20.10 30.08
CA THR A 277 -16.40 21.42 29.64
C THR A 277 -16.45 21.51 28.12
N ARG A 278 -15.58 20.78 27.45
CA ARG A 278 -15.49 20.65 25.99
C ARG A 278 -14.76 19.37 25.58
N PHE A 279 -14.98 18.98 24.33
CA PHE A 279 -14.22 17.91 23.71
C PHE A 279 -13.38 18.44 22.55
N VAL A 280 -12.18 17.90 22.41
CA VAL A 280 -11.32 18.12 21.23
C VAL A 280 -11.04 16.79 20.59
N ILE A 281 -11.36 16.66 19.31
CA ILE A 281 -11.09 15.45 18.53
C ILE A 281 -9.85 15.64 17.69
N THR A 282 -8.95 14.66 17.74
CA THR A 282 -7.71 14.64 16.95
C THR A 282 -7.50 13.29 16.27
N CYS A 283 -6.59 13.24 15.34
CA CYS A 283 -5.94 12.06 14.79
C CYS A 283 -4.60 12.49 14.17
N GLY A 284 -3.91 11.61 13.45
CA GLY A 284 -2.59 11.92 12.90
C GLY A 284 -2.52 13.23 12.07
N SER A 285 -3.55 13.52 11.24
CA SER A 285 -3.58 14.65 10.29
C SER A 285 -4.90 15.43 10.28
N ALA A 286 -5.78 15.21 11.24
CA ALA A 286 -7.16 15.68 11.31
C ALA A 286 -8.13 15.04 10.27
N LEU A 287 -7.64 14.25 9.31
CA LEU A 287 -8.46 13.70 8.22
C LEU A 287 -9.60 12.80 8.71
N LEU A 288 -9.35 11.93 9.69
CA LEU A 288 -10.40 11.10 10.30
C LEU A 288 -11.19 11.87 11.35
N ALA A 289 -10.50 12.67 12.15
CA ALA A 289 -11.08 13.41 13.26
C ALA A 289 -12.20 14.36 12.83
N GLN A 290 -12.08 15.00 11.65
CA GLN A 290 -13.10 15.93 11.15
C GLN A 290 -14.49 15.29 11.00
N PHE A 291 -14.57 13.99 10.73
CA PHE A 291 -15.85 13.26 10.63
C PHE A 291 -16.38 12.82 11.99
N ALA A 292 -15.53 12.70 12.98
CA ALA A 292 -15.92 12.34 14.33
C ALA A 292 -16.47 13.55 15.12
N VAL A 293 -16.13 14.78 14.72
CA VAL A 293 -16.67 16.00 15.34
C VAL A 293 -18.21 16.06 15.26
N PRO A 294 -18.86 16.00 14.08
CA PRO A 294 -20.30 16.00 13.99
C PRO A 294 -20.94 14.79 14.66
N ASP A 295 -20.30 13.60 14.60
CA ASP A 295 -20.82 12.40 15.27
C ASP A 295 -20.94 12.63 16.78
N LEU A 296 -19.90 13.19 17.41
CA LEU A 296 -19.92 13.48 18.83
C LEU A 296 -20.83 14.65 19.18
N GLN A 297 -20.80 15.74 18.38
CA GLN A 297 -21.63 16.93 18.64
C GLN A 297 -23.13 16.62 18.64
N ALA A 298 -23.57 15.63 17.87
CA ALA A 298 -24.96 15.19 17.87
C ALA A 298 -25.38 14.46 19.18
N LEU A 299 -24.43 14.07 20.01
CA LEU A 299 -24.62 13.23 21.18
C LEU A 299 -24.39 13.95 22.51
N VAL A 300 -23.70 15.10 22.48
CA VAL A 300 -23.32 15.87 23.67
C VAL A 300 -23.75 17.34 23.56
N SER A 301 -24.03 17.96 24.72
CA SER A 301 -24.32 19.39 24.79
C SER A 301 -23.06 20.27 24.81
N GLN A 302 -21.93 19.69 25.21
CA GLN A 302 -20.65 20.40 25.27
C GLN A 302 -20.16 20.73 23.88
N PRO A 303 -19.42 21.84 23.69
CA PRO A 303 -18.82 22.15 22.42
C PRO A 303 -17.74 21.12 22.03
N VAL A 304 -17.75 20.73 20.74
CA VAL A 304 -16.81 19.76 20.16
C VAL A 304 -15.96 20.45 19.11
N PHE A 305 -14.65 20.34 19.24
CA PHE A 305 -13.66 20.98 18.38
C PHE A 305 -12.81 19.96 17.66
N LEU A 306 -12.29 20.36 16.50
CA LEU A 306 -11.26 19.65 15.75
C LEU A 306 -9.90 20.29 16.04
N LEU A 307 -8.91 19.50 16.41
CA LEU A 307 -7.51 19.94 16.35
C LEU A 307 -7.08 20.00 14.88
N GLU A 308 -6.92 21.21 14.36
CA GLU A 308 -6.54 21.44 12.97
C GLU A 308 -5.14 20.88 12.70
N GLY A 309 -5.00 20.10 11.61
CA GLY A 309 -3.77 19.38 11.29
C GLY A 309 -3.42 18.21 12.23
N GLY A 310 -4.24 17.98 13.28
CA GLY A 310 -4.11 16.82 14.19
C GLY A 310 -2.80 16.77 14.94
N ASN A 311 -2.38 15.55 15.33
CA ASN A 311 -1.13 15.33 16.07
C ASN A 311 0.11 15.79 15.30
N ALA A 312 0.04 15.83 13.96
CA ALA A 312 1.13 16.37 13.14
C ALA A 312 1.31 17.87 13.39
N ALA A 313 0.23 18.67 13.40
CA ALA A 313 0.31 20.10 13.69
C ALA A 313 0.76 20.37 15.13
N TRP A 314 0.34 19.55 16.09
CA TRP A 314 0.81 19.61 17.48
C TRP A 314 2.34 19.44 17.54
N SER A 315 2.87 18.41 16.88
CA SER A 315 4.31 18.15 16.82
C SER A 315 5.08 19.23 16.05
N GLN A 316 4.53 19.75 14.96
CA GLN A 316 5.11 20.84 14.17
C GLN A 316 5.19 22.15 14.97
N ALA A 317 4.28 22.35 15.91
CA ALA A 317 4.33 23.48 16.86
C ALA A 317 5.41 23.33 17.95
N GLY A 318 6.25 22.27 17.88
CA GLY A 318 7.29 21.99 18.85
C GLY A 318 6.78 21.45 20.19
N LEU A 319 5.52 21.00 20.25
CA LEU A 319 4.91 20.49 21.46
C LEU A 319 5.20 18.98 21.64
N PRO A 320 5.38 18.51 22.90
CA PRO A 320 5.75 17.13 23.17
C PRO A 320 4.60 16.16 22.82
N LEU A 321 4.97 14.95 22.37
CA LEU A 321 4.04 13.84 22.23
C LEU A 321 4.24 12.85 23.36
N GLU A 322 3.14 12.35 23.92
CA GLU A 322 3.12 11.18 24.79
C GLU A 322 3.18 9.91 23.93
N LYS A 323 3.80 8.84 24.47
CA LYS A 323 3.94 7.55 23.77
C LYS A 323 3.49 6.41 24.68
N GLY A 324 3.05 5.33 24.05
CA GLY A 324 2.65 4.13 24.80
C GLY A 324 1.16 3.89 24.80
N GLU A 325 0.75 2.86 25.52
CA GLU A 325 -0.65 2.40 25.64
C GLU A 325 -1.36 3.07 26.83
N THR A 326 -1.18 4.36 26.99
CA THR A 326 -1.85 5.14 28.01
C THR A 326 -3.26 5.51 27.56
N HIS A 327 -4.19 5.69 28.52
CA HIS A 327 -5.51 6.25 28.25
C HIS A 327 -6.30 5.58 27.11
N LEU A 328 -6.37 4.24 27.08
CA LEU A 328 -7.17 3.50 26.11
C LEU A 328 -8.63 3.38 26.56
N LEU A 329 -9.57 4.00 25.83
CA LEU A 329 -11.02 3.83 26.00
C LEU A 329 -11.57 2.68 25.16
N SER A 330 -10.92 2.40 24.04
CA SER A 330 -11.25 1.31 23.12
C SER A 330 -10.12 0.29 23.03
N PRO A 331 -10.43 -0.98 22.75
CA PRO A 331 -9.41 -1.98 22.46
C PRO A 331 -8.72 -1.70 21.12
N ARG A 332 -7.48 -2.14 20.97
CA ARG A 332 -6.68 -1.98 19.74
C ARG A 332 -7.03 -3.04 18.69
N ILE A 333 -8.24 -2.99 18.14
CA ILE A 333 -8.77 -3.95 17.15
C ILE A 333 -8.96 -3.34 15.75
N ASP A 334 -8.53 -2.11 15.57
CA ASP A 334 -8.71 -1.29 14.35
C ASP A 334 -7.72 -1.63 13.23
N ARG A 335 -6.77 -2.51 13.50
CA ARG A 335 -5.77 -2.93 12.53
C ARG A 335 -5.36 -4.38 12.71
N TYR A 336 -5.44 -5.14 11.61
CA TYR A 336 -4.74 -6.42 11.53
C TYR A 336 -3.25 -6.17 11.31
N ARG A 337 -2.40 -6.62 12.23
CA ARG A 337 -0.95 -6.61 12.07
C ARG A 337 -0.51 -7.88 11.36
N ARG A 338 0.08 -7.72 10.19
CA ARG A 338 0.63 -8.86 9.45
C ARG A 338 1.82 -9.44 10.21
N PRO A 339 1.99 -10.78 10.27
CA PRO A 339 3.05 -11.42 11.06
C PRO A 339 4.49 -11.09 10.64
N TYR A 340 4.66 -10.46 9.50
CA TYR A 340 5.95 -9.98 8.99
C TYR A 340 6.17 -8.48 9.15
N GLU A 341 5.24 -7.77 9.80
CA GLU A 341 5.39 -6.35 10.12
C GLU A 341 6.08 -6.16 11.47
N GLY A 342 7.22 -5.46 11.47
CA GLY A 342 8.04 -5.26 12.67
C GLY A 342 9.00 -6.41 12.93
N THR A 343 9.57 -6.44 14.12
CA THR A 343 10.63 -7.38 14.52
C THR A 343 10.27 -8.23 15.75
N ASP A 344 9.07 -8.08 16.28
CA ASP A 344 8.61 -8.59 17.57
C ASP A 344 7.38 -9.51 17.45
N ASN A 345 7.14 -10.10 16.28
CA ASN A 345 6.04 -11.04 16.09
C ASN A 345 6.34 -12.42 16.66
N ALA A 346 5.35 -13.01 17.32
CA ALA A 346 5.44 -14.36 17.83
C ALA A 346 5.56 -15.39 16.69
N ALA A 347 6.40 -16.42 16.89
CA ALA A 347 6.55 -17.52 15.94
C ALA A 347 5.21 -18.22 15.65
N SER A 348 4.33 -18.33 16.64
CA SER A 348 2.97 -18.87 16.48
C SER A 348 2.11 -18.07 15.50
N ALA A 349 2.19 -16.72 15.51
CA ALA A 349 1.48 -15.86 14.57
C ALA A 349 2.02 -16.02 13.14
N MET A 350 3.36 -16.17 13.00
CA MET A 350 3.99 -16.45 11.71
C MET A 350 3.55 -17.80 11.14
N GLN A 351 3.49 -18.83 11.97
CA GLN A 351 3.06 -20.16 11.56
C GLN A 351 1.56 -20.15 11.18
N ALA A 352 0.70 -19.55 12.00
CA ALA A 352 -0.73 -19.45 11.70
C ALA A 352 -1.02 -18.73 10.38
N TYR A 353 -0.22 -17.71 10.05
CA TYR A 353 -0.32 -17.04 8.76
C TYR A 353 0.04 -17.96 7.58
N LEU A 354 1.11 -18.75 7.71
CA LEU A 354 1.48 -19.72 6.67
C LEU A 354 0.42 -20.81 6.50
N ASP A 355 -0.12 -21.31 7.59
CA ASP A 355 -1.18 -22.33 7.58
C ASP A 355 -2.44 -21.80 6.86
N TRP A 356 -2.80 -20.54 7.13
CA TRP A 356 -3.87 -19.87 6.42
C TRP A 356 -3.57 -19.73 4.91
N GLU A 357 -2.36 -19.28 4.52
CA GLU A 357 -1.99 -19.16 3.11
C GLU A 357 -2.04 -20.52 2.37
N PHE A 358 -1.70 -21.62 3.03
CA PHE A 358 -1.80 -22.97 2.42
C PHE A 358 -3.25 -23.37 2.11
N GLY A 359 -4.21 -22.89 2.89
CA GLY A 359 -5.63 -23.16 2.70
C GLY A 359 -6.30 -22.38 1.56
N LEU A 360 -5.66 -21.32 1.03
CA LEU A 360 -6.29 -20.41 0.06
C LEU A 360 -6.66 -21.09 -1.26
N VAL A 361 -5.85 -22.01 -1.77
CA VAL A 361 -6.12 -22.73 -3.03
C VAL A 361 -7.39 -23.57 -2.92
N GLU A 362 -7.57 -24.26 -1.80
CA GLU A 362 -8.77 -25.03 -1.53
C GLU A 362 -10.01 -24.13 -1.37
N GLN A 363 -9.87 -22.99 -0.70
CA GLN A 363 -10.95 -22.00 -0.57
C GLN A 363 -11.35 -21.44 -1.94
N LEU A 364 -10.38 -21.12 -2.79
CA LEU A 364 -10.63 -20.65 -4.15
C LEU A 364 -11.37 -21.71 -4.99
N GLY A 365 -10.97 -22.97 -4.85
CA GLY A 365 -11.65 -24.10 -5.51
C GLY A 365 -13.11 -24.28 -5.05
N ARG A 366 -13.40 -24.04 -3.77
CA ARG A 366 -14.77 -24.06 -3.23
C ARG A 366 -15.63 -22.88 -3.72
N ASP A 367 -15.02 -21.69 -3.86
CA ASP A 367 -15.71 -20.51 -4.39
C ASP A 367 -16.17 -20.73 -5.84
N GLY A 368 -15.32 -21.23 -6.72
CA GLY A 368 -15.65 -21.58 -8.11
C GLY A 368 -16.06 -20.40 -9.01
N THR A 369 -16.10 -19.17 -8.49
CA THR A 369 -16.57 -17.98 -9.23
C THR A 369 -15.44 -17.05 -9.66
N HIS A 370 -14.19 -17.36 -9.29
CA HIS A 370 -13.03 -16.48 -9.48
C HIS A 370 -12.67 -16.23 -10.96
N GLY A 371 -12.91 -17.21 -11.85
CA GLY A 371 -12.56 -17.13 -13.28
C GLY A 371 -11.05 -17.12 -13.57
N PHE A 372 -10.19 -17.49 -12.62
CA PHE A 372 -8.73 -17.51 -12.80
C PHE A 372 -8.30 -18.63 -13.74
N PHE A 373 -7.27 -18.38 -14.52
CA PHE A 373 -6.66 -19.38 -15.39
C PHE A 373 -5.12 -19.30 -15.30
N VAL A 374 -4.45 -20.32 -15.83
CA VAL A 374 -2.98 -20.42 -15.86
C VAL A 374 -2.52 -20.50 -17.30
N ILE A 375 -1.40 -19.83 -17.63
CA ILE A 375 -0.74 -19.85 -18.95
C ILE A 375 0.49 -20.73 -18.95
#